data_c2a51bdff6d030425e3856c9b7f59406
#
_entry.id   c2a51bdff6d030425e3856c9b7f59406
#
_cell.length_a   1.000
_cell.length_b   1.000
_cell.length_c   1.000
_cell.angle_alpha   90.00
_cell.angle_beta   90.00
_cell.angle_gamma   90.00
#
_symmetry.space_group_name_H-M   'P 1'
#
loop_
_entity.id
_entity.type
_entity.pdbx_description
1 polymer ?
#
loop_
_entity_poly.entity_id
_entity_poly.type
_entity_poly.pdbx_seq_one_letter_code
_entity_poly.pdbx_strand_id
1 'polypeptide(L)'
;MLFRSKIYTFADPDSLEAMAEDVCSLRAEADVVLVSLHKGVGHTPMVVAMYESPVARAAIDAGADAVFSHHPHIMRGIEVHRGRPIFHGLGNFATVTHALTPGAGVGADELRAWAERRTKLYGFAPDPDMPFFPFHPESRNTAIAFCRFDETGLREAGFVPCWIDDQGRPVPVGGTPEGEAVAKYVEDITRGARLNGRFTTRGTEVLVDLSEGISS
;
A
#
# COMPACT_ATOMS: atom_id res chain seq x y z
N MET A 1 8.95 -32.15 13.18
CA MET A 1 7.72 -31.39 12.83
C MET A 1 7.88 -29.99 13.40
N LEU A 2 8.15 -28.98 12.56
CA LEU A 2 8.29 -27.59 13.04
C LEU A 2 6.87 -27.02 13.18
N PHE A 3 6.46 -26.74 14.41
CA PHE A 3 5.25 -26.00 14.66
C PHE A 3 5.44 -24.57 14.18
N ARG A 4 4.75 -24.18 13.10
CA ARG A 4 4.66 -22.78 12.68
C ARG A 4 3.44 -22.17 13.37
N SER A 5 3.70 -21.21 14.24
CA SER A 5 2.63 -20.40 14.83
C SER A 5 1.90 -19.64 13.73
N LYS A 6 0.58 -19.66 13.74
CA LYS A 6 -0.26 -18.80 12.89
C LYS A 6 -0.82 -17.69 13.75
N ILE A 7 -0.71 -16.46 13.26
CA ILE A 7 -1.32 -15.29 13.90
C ILE A 7 -2.62 -15.00 13.17
N TYR A 8 -3.72 -15.00 13.91
CA TYR A 8 -5.02 -14.58 13.42
C TYR A 8 -5.31 -13.18 13.95
N THR A 9 -5.80 -12.31 13.07
CA THR A 9 -6.08 -10.91 13.41
C THR A 9 -7.52 -10.59 13.03
N PHE A 10 -8.23 -9.91 13.93
CA PHE A 10 -9.62 -9.51 13.75
C PHE A 10 -9.74 -8.02 14.07
N ALA A 11 -10.69 -7.35 13.40
CA ALA A 11 -11.09 -6.02 13.82
C ALA A 11 -11.84 -6.10 15.16
N ASP A 12 -11.61 -5.14 16.03
CA ASP A 12 -12.46 -4.95 17.20
C ASP A 12 -13.85 -4.53 16.73
N PRO A 13 -14.94 -5.23 17.16
CA PRO A 13 -16.27 -4.98 16.65
C PRO A 13 -16.78 -3.57 16.94
N ASP A 14 -16.55 -3.07 18.16
CA ASP A 14 -17.05 -1.75 18.58
C ASP A 14 -16.34 -0.63 17.81
N SER A 15 -15.03 -0.77 17.60
CA SER A 15 -14.23 0.17 16.79
C SER A 15 -14.63 0.13 15.31
N LEU A 16 -14.98 -1.04 14.79
CA LEU A 16 -15.44 -1.19 13.40
C LEU A 16 -16.81 -0.53 13.22
N GLU A 17 -17.73 -0.70 14.16
CA GLU A 17 -19.05 -0.08 14.16
C GLU A 17 -18.93 1.45 14.26
N ALA A 18 -18.12 1.97 15.20
CA ALA A 18 -17.88 3.41 15.33
C ALA A 18 -17.30 4.03 14.05
N MET A 19 -16.34 3.36 13.40
CA MET A 19 -15.81 3.82 12.10
C MET A 19 -16.91 3.86 11.03
N ALA A 20 -17.77 2.85 10.97
CA ALA A 20 -18.85 2.79 9.99
C ALA A 20 -19.90 3.90 10.24
N GLU A 21 -20.23 4.20 11.49
CA GLU A 21 -21.10 5.31 11.87
C GLU A 21 -20.52 6.66 11.48
N ASP A 22 -19.23 6.89 11.72
CA ASP A 22 -18.53 8.12 11.32
C ASP A 22 -18.57 8.31 9.80
N VAL A 23 -18.28 7.28 9.02
CA VAL A 23 -18.32 7.33 7.55
C VAL A 23 -19.74 7.58 7.04
N CYS A 24 -20.74 6.91 7.63
CA CYS A 24 -22.15 7.10 7.27
C CYS A 24 -22.61 8.54 7.55
N SER A 25 -22.20 9.11 8.69
CA SER A 25 -22.51 10.49 9.04
C SER A 25 -21.87 11.48 8.07
N LEU A 26 -20.60 11.28 7.72
CA LEU A 26 -19.89 12.12 6.73
C LEU A 26 -20.55 12.05 5.34
N ARG A 27 -21.09 10.88 4.94
CA ARG A 27 -21.76 10.73 3.66
C ARG A 27 -22.98 11.63 3.51
N ALA A 28 -23.64 11.99 4.61
CA ALA A 28 -24.78 12.94 4.60
C ALA A 28 -24.33 14.41 4.46
N GLU A 29 -23.07 14.72 4.70
CA GLU A 29 -22.52 16.08 4.74
C GLU A 29 -21.55 16.40 3.59
N ALA A 30 -21.05 15.36 2.88
CA ALA A 30 -20.01 15.52 1.86
C ALA A 30 -20.36 14.79 0.56
N ASP A 31 -20.01 15.41 -0.58
CA ASP A 31 -20.16 14.80 -1.91
C ASP A 31 -19.18 13.67 -2.15
N VAL A 32 -17.99 13.72 -1.51
CA VAL A 32 -16.94 12.72 -1.61
C VAL A 32 -16.43 12.37 -0.21
N VAL A 33 -16.40 11.07 0.10
CA VAL A 33 -15.87 10.56 1.37
C VAL A 33 -14.70 9.62 1.08
N LEU A 34 -13.52 10.00 1.55
CA LEU A 34 -12.30 9.22 1.46
C LEU A 34 -11.86 8.76 2.85
N VAL A 35 -11.53 7.48 2.99
CA VAL A 35 -11.07 6.91 4.27
C VAL A 35 -9.58 6.61 4.18
N SER A 36 -8.81 7.13 5.12
CA SER A 36 -7.39 6.83 5.27
C SER A 36 -7.16 5.93 6.47
N LEU A 37 -6.50 4.78 6.25
CA LEU A 37 -6.24 3.79 7.28
C LEU A 37 -4.74 3.59 7.47
N HIS A 38 -4.26 3.71 8.70
CA HIS A 38 -2.89 3.36 9.06
C HIS A 38 -2.88 1.93 9.62
N LYS A 39 -2.64 0.93 8.77
CA LYS A 39 -2.85 -0.48 9.08
C LYS A 39 -1.92 -1.42 8.34
N GLY A 40 -1.83 -2.65 8.81
CA GLY A 40 -1.19 -3.76 8.09
C GLY A 40 0.11 -4.25 8.72
N VAL A 41 0.77 -5.15 8.01
CA VAL A 41 2.06 -5.75 8.41
C VAL A 41 3.20 -5.09 7.64
N GLY A 42 4.21 -4.57 8.33
CA GLY A 42 5.34 -3.89 7.70
C GLY A 42 6.18 -4.81 6.79
N HIS A 43 6.70 -4.24 5.70
CA HIS A 43 7.72 -4.83 4.83
C HIS A 43 7.40 -6.19 4.18
N THR A 44 6.13 -6.55 4.07
CA THR A 44 5.69 -7.82 3.43
C THR A 44 4.79 -7.54 2.24
N PRO A 45 5.24 -7.59 0.98
CA PRO A 45 4.51 -7.04 -0.17
C PRO A 45 3.16 -7.73 -0.45
N MET A 46 3.09 -9.04 -0.34
CA MET A 46 1.90 -9.83 -0.72
C MET A 46 1.06 -10.30 0.47
N VAL A 47 1.32 -9.78 1.68
CA VAL A 47 0.58 -10.20 2.88
C VAL A 47 -0.40 -9.12 3.29
N VAL A 48 -1.68 -9.39 3.17
CA VAL A 48 -2.76 -8.61 3.75
C VAL A 48 -3.25 -9.36 4.99
N ALA A 49 -3.19 -8.72 6.16
CA ALA A 49 -3.64 -9.34 7.42
C ALA A 49 -5.16 -9.57 7.37
N MET A 50 -5.63 -10.56 8.12
CA MET A 50 -7.03 -11.01 8.02
C MET A 50 -8.06 -9.91 8.28
N TYR A 51 -7.73 -8.92 9.11
CA TYR A 51 -8.64 -7.80 9.43
C TYR A 51 -8.65 -6.70 8.36
N GLU A 52 -7.63 -6.59 7.50
CA GLU A 52 -7.42 -5.41 6.65
C GLU A 52 -8.51 -5.23 5.59
N SER A 53 -8.84 -6.31 4.83
CA SER A 53 -9.92 -6.24 3.83
C SER A 53 -11.30 -6.07 4.47
N PRO A 54 -11.68 -6.80 5.54
CA PRO A 54 -12.95 -6.57 6.22
C PRO A 54 -13.15 -5.12 6.70
N VAL A 55 -12.13 -4.49 7.30
CA VAL A 55 -12.20 -3.09 7.76
C VAL A 55 -12.35 -2.14 6.58
N ALA A 56 -11.56 -2.32 5.52
CA ALA A 56 -11.62 -1.45 4.35
C ALA A 56 -12.96 -1.58 3.60
N ARG A 57 -13.48 -2.80 3.48
CA ARG A 57 -14.81 -3.06 2.88
C ARG A 57 -15.93 -2.45 3.70
N ALA A 58 -15.86 -2.54 5.04
CA ALA A 58 -16.84 -1.92 5.92
C ALA A 58 -16.90 -0.40 5.75
N ALA A 59 -15.75 0.27 5.53
CA ALA A 59 -15.72 1.69 5.20
C ALA A 59 -16.44 1.99 3.88
N ILE A 60 -16.22 1.18 2.84
CA ILE A 60 -16.94 1.31 1.56
C ILE A 60 -18.44 1.04 1.74
N ASP A 61 -18.81 -0.01 2.49
CA ASP A 61 -20.21 -0.37 2.76
C ASP A 61 -20.94 0.72 3.54
N ALA A 62 -20.24 1.47 4.37
CA ALA A 62 -20.75 2.63 5.11
C ALA A 62 -20.86 3.91 4.26
N GLY A 63 -20.32 3.92 3.03
CA GLY A 63 -20.48 5.03 2.09
C GLY A 63 -19.18 5.72 1.64
N ALA A 64 -18.00 5.19 1.98
CA ALA A 64 -16.76 5.75 1.45
C ALA A 64 -16.63 5.50 -0.06
N ASP A 65 -16.08 6.48 -0.79
CA ASP A 65 -15.82 6.41 -2.22
C ASP A 65 -14.47 5.74 -2.56
N ALA A 66 -13.52 5.78 -1.63
CA ALA A 66 -12.25 5.06 -1.74
C ALA A 66 -11.61 4.90 -0.36
N VAL A 67 -10.73 3.89 -0.27
CA VAL A 67 -9.89 3.66 0.91
C VAL A 67 -8.41 3.70 0.52
N PHE A 68 -7.63 4.51 1.24
CA PHE A 68 -6.19 4.60 1.10
C PHE A 68 -5.52 4.14 2.39
N SER A 69 -4.59 3.17 2.30
CA SER A 69 -3.94 2.66 3.50
C SER A 69 -2.43 2.92 3.48
N HIS A 70 -1.90 3.09 4.69
CA HIS A 70 -0.49 3.38 4.97
C HIS A 70 0.04 2.44 6.05
N HIS A 71 1.26 2.57 6.51
CA HIS A 71 1.98 1.78 7.50
C HIS A 71 2.90 0.70 6.94
N PRO A 72 2.54 -0.12 5.93
CA PRO A 72 3.41 -1.24 5.54
C PRO A 72 4.82 -0.86 5.08
N HIS A 73 5.07 0.42 4.76
CA HIS A 73 6.33 0.92 4.20
C HIS A 73 6.75 0.22 2.90
N ILE A 74 5.79 -0.35 2.21
CA ILE A 74 5.92 -1.01 0.90
C ILE A 74 4.56 -0.96 0.22
N MET A 75 4.52 -0.94 -1.10
CA MET A 75 3.26 -1.02 -1.81
C MET A 75 2.56 -2.35 -1.55
N ARG A 76 1.25 -2.28 -1.44
CA ARG A 76 0.35 -3.42 -1.33
C ARG A 76 -0.59 -3.49 -2.51
N GLY A 77 -1.20 -4.64 -2.70
CA GLY A 77 -2.17 -4.83 -3.76
C GLY A 77 -3.39 -3.92 -3.64
N ILE A 78 -4.15 -3.87 -4.72
CA ILE A 78 -5.36 -3.06 -4.84
C ILE A 78 -6.56 -4.00 -4.95
N GLU A 79 -7.61 -3.65 -4.21
CA GLU A 79 -8.89 -4.35 -4.20
C GLU A 79 -9.98 -3.43 -4.74
N VAL A 80 -11.00 -4.00 -5.38
CA VAL A 80 -12.22 -3.27 -5.75
C VAL A 80 -13.39 -3.92 -5.01
N HIS A 81 -14.15 -3.10 -4.27
CA HIS A 81 -15.34 -3.54 -3.56
C HIS A 81 -16.50 -2.59 -3.89
N ARG A 82 -17.60 -3.13 -4.43
CA ARG A 82 -18.76 -2.38 -4.88
C ARG A 82 -18.41 -1.22 -5.83
N GLY A 83 -17.49 -1.47 -6.76
CA GLY A 83 -17.03 -0.46 -7.71
C GLY A 83 -16.16 0.64 -7.11
N ARG A 84 -15.66 0.47 -5.87
CA ARG A 84 -14.81 1.43 -5.16
C ARG A 84 -13.43 0.86 -4.92
N PRO A 85 -12.36 1.64 -5.12
CA PRO A 85 -10.99 1.17 -4.96
C PRO A 85 -10.58 1.15 -3.49
N ILE A 86 -9.84 0.12 -3.12
CA ILE A 86 -9.15 -0.02 -1.84
C ILE A 86 -7.66 -0.20 -2.13
N PHE A 87 -6.87 0.81 -1.82
CA PHE A 87 -5.41 0.77 -1.89
C PHE A 87 -4.89 0.27 -0.53
N HIS A 88 -4.47 -1.00 -0.44
CA HIS A 88 -4.05 -1.61 0.83
C HIS A 88 -2.70 -1.10 1.35
N GLY A 89 -1.95 -0.35 0.55
CA GLY A 89 -0.73 0.35 0.95
C GLY A 89 -0.10 1.08 -0.22
N LEU A 90 0.18 2.36 -0.03
CA LEU A 90 0.79 3.23 -1.04
C LEU A 90 2.32 3.29 -0.96
N GLY A 91 2.93 2.51 -0.05
CA GLY A 91 4.38 2.51 0.13
C GLY A 91 4.91 3.75 0.84
N ASN A 92 6.19 4.00 0.63
CA ASN A 92 6.86 5.24 1.02
C ASN A 92 6.80 6.22 -0.15
N PHE A 93 6.49 7.48 0.12
CA PHE A 93 6.54 8.53 -0.91
C PHE A 93 7.58 9.59 -0.55
N ALA A 94 7.37 10.36 0.50
CA ALA A 94 8.30 11.38 0.98
C ALA A 94 8.90 10.96 2.33
N THR A 95 9.48 9.74 2.40
CA THR A 95 9.98 9.17 3.65
C THR A 95 11.48 8.97 3.57
N VAL A 96 12.21 9.76 4.35
CA VAL A 96 13.65 9.57 4.60
C VAL A 96 13.88 9.54 6.11
N THR A 97 14.75 8.65 6.58
CA THR A 97 15.04 8.55 8.01
C THR A 97 16.40 7.95 8.27
N HIS A 98 17.14 8.53 9.20
CA HIS A 98 18.37 7.97 9.75
C HIS A 98 18.13 7.25 11.08
N ALA A 99 16.92 7.31 11.63
CA ALA A 99 16.61 6.74 12.94
C ALA A 99 16.68 5.20 12.97
N LEU A 100 16.60 4.57 11.81
CA LEU A 100 16.63 3.11 11.67
C LEU A 100 17.98 2.57 11.17
N THR A 101 18.98 3.45 11.05
CA THR A 101 20.33 3.10 10.64
C THR A 101 21.34 3.39 11.76
N PRO A 102 22.46 2.68 11.83
CA PRO A 102 23.54 3.07 12.73
C PRO A 102 24.01 4.51 12.45
N GLY A 103 24.39 5.22 13.50
CA GLY A 103 24.85 6.60 13.40
C GLY A 103 26.12 6.76 12.56
N ALA A 104 26.41 7.98 12.14
CA ALA A 104 27.62 8.31 11.41
C ALA A 104 28.86 7.94 12.24
N GLY A 105 29.87 7.32 11.63
CA GLY A 105 31.11 6.90 12.29
C GLY A 105 31.09 5.49 12.88
N VAL A 106 30.03 4.74 12.69
CA VAL A 106 29.94 3.33 13.07
C VAL A 106 30.89 2.49 12.20
N GLY A 107 31.62 1.56 12.83
CA GLY A 107 32.56 0.69 12.13
C GLY A 107 31.88 -0.36 11.24
N ALA A 108 32.63 -0.89 10.26
CA ALA A 108 32.12 -1.87 9.30
C ALA A 108 31.51 -3.13 9.97
N ASP A 109 32.08 -3.57 11.11
CA ASP A 109 31.57 -4.75 11.83
C ASP A 109 30.22 -4.48 12.49
N GLU A 110 29.97 -3.27 13.00
CA GLU A 110 28.70 -2.88 13.59
C GLU A 110 27.62 -2.70 12.52
N LEU A 111 27.97 -2.12 11.36
CA LEU A 111 27.10 -2.06 10.19
C LEU A 111 26.70 -3.46 9.73
N ARG A 112 27.63 -4.40 9.67
CA ARG A 112 27.36 -5.79 9.30
C ARG A 112 26.43 -6.45 10.31
N ALA A 113 26.70 -6.33 11.60
CA ALA A 113 25.85 -6.88 12.65
C ALA A 113 24.43 -6.26 12.65
N TRP A 114 24.32 -4.97 12.33
CA TRP A 114 23.03 -4.32 12.14
C TRP A 114 22.27 -4.90 10.94
N ALA A 115 22.89 -5.04 9.77
CA ALA A 115 22.29 -5.63 8.59
C ALA A 115 21.84 -7.07 8.82
N GLU A 116 22.64 -7.88 9.52
CA GLU A 116 22.28 -9.25 9.90
C GLU A 116 21.06 -9.30 10.83
N ARG A 117 20.99 -8.42 11.83
CA ARG A 117 19.82 -8.32 12.72
C ARG A 117 18.56 -7.93 11.94
N ARG A 118 18.66 -6.97 11.00
CA ARG A 118 17.52 -6.57 10.14
C ARG A 118 17.08 -7.72 9.25
N THR A 119 18.00 -8.42 8.61
CA THR A 119 17.70 -9.58 7.78
C THR A 119 17.01 -10.69 8.60
N LYS A 120 17.45 -10.92 9.83
CA LYS A 120 16.82 -11.91 10.72
C LYS A 120 15.41 -11.52 11.15
N LEU A 121 15.14 -10.22 11.38
CA LEU A 121 13.85 -9.73 11.86
C LEU A 121 12.84 -9.55 10.73
N TYR A 122 13.28 -9.01 9.59
CA TYR A 122 12.39 -8.56 8.50
C TYR A 122 12.55 -9.38 7.22
N GLY A 123 13.55 -10.24 7.13
CA GLY A 123 13.82 -11.05 5.93
C GLY A 123 14.58 -10.32 4.83
N PHE A 124 15.05 -9.09 5.06
CA PHE A 124 15.83 -8.31 4.09
C PHE A 124 16.93 -7.49 4.75
N ALA A 125 17.98 -7.18 3.99
CA ALA A 125 18.97 -6.16 4.33
C ALA A 125 18.63 -4.86 3.60
N PRO A 126 18.65 -3.71 4.29
CA PRO A 126 18.56 -2.40 3.64
C PRO A 126 19.75 -2.17 2.69
N ASP A 127 19.53 -1.34 1.68
CA ASP A 127 20.59 -0.92 0.76
C ASP A 127 21.64 -0.10 1.51
N PRO A 128 22.91 -0.52 1.55
CA PRO A 128 23.97 0.21 2.25
C PRO A 128 24.29 1.57 1.60
N ASP A 129 24.01 1.73 0.32
CA ASP A 129 24.22 2.98 -0.43
C ASP A 129 23.09 4.00 -0.18
N MET A 130 22.00 3.55 0.44
CA MET A 130 20.85 4.38 0.81
C MET A 130 20.57 4.34 2.33
N PRO A 131 21.50 4.77 3.19
CA PRO A 131 21.35 4.65 4.64
C PRO A 131 20.17 5.47 5.21
N PHE A 132 19.69 6.48 4.48
CA PHE A 132 18.53 7.29 4.82
C PHE A 132 17.20 6.66 4.34
N PHE A 133 17.26 5.55 3.60
CA PHE A 133 16.10 4.79 3.11
C PHE A 133 16.21 3.31 3.51
N PRO A 134 16.19 2.99 4.82
CA PRO A 134 16.48 1.66 5.36
C PRO A 134 15.27 0.71 5.26
N PHE A 135 14.58 0.73 4.14
CA PHE A 135 13.37 -0.06 3.90
C PHE A 135 13.65 -1.29 3.03
N HIS A 136 12.62 -2.09 2.81
CA HIS A 136 12.69 -3.23 1.90
C HIS A 136 13.10 -2.74 0.49
N PRO A 137 13.97 -3.46 -0.25
CA PRO A 137 14.38 -3.04 -1.60
C PRO A 137 13.22 -2.74 -2.53
N GLU A 138 12.15 -3.54 -2.47
CA GLU A 138 10.93 -3.31 -3.26
C GLU A 138 10.13 -2.07 -2.84
N SER A 139 10.44 -1.45 -1.69
CA SER A 139 9.82 -0.19 -1.25
C SER A 139 10.19 1.01 -2.14
N ARG A 140 11.14 0.84 -3.05
CA ARG A 140 11.43 1.83 -4.09
C ARG A 140 10.29 1.92 -5.12
N ASN A 141 9.47 0.88 -5.29
CA ASN A 141 8.21 0.97 -5.99
C ASN A 141 7.23 1.78 -5.15
N THR A 142 6.71 2.87 -5.71
CA THR A 142 5.73 3.73 -5.05
C THR A 142 4.78 4.33 -6.09
N ALA A 143 3.74 5.01 -5.66
CA ALA A 143 2.76 5.56 -6.59
C ALA A 143 2.02 6.77 -6.00
N ILE A 144 1.51 7.61 -6.89
CA ILE A 144 0.50 8.60 -6.57
C ILE A 144 -0.85 8.01 -6.95
N ALA A 145 -1.64 7.61 -5.97
CA ALA A 145 -3.00 7.15 -6.21
C ALA A 145 -3.92 8.34 -6.48
N PHE A 146 -4.92 8.16 -7.34
CA PHE A 146 -5.92 9.16 -7.65
C PHE A 146 -7.31 8.57 -7.79
N CYS A 147 -8.31 9.41 -7.54
CA CYS A 147 -9.72 9.20 -7.88
C CYS A 147 -10.23 10.43 -8.63
N ARG A 148 -11.02 10.21 -9.69
CA ARG A 148 -11.68 11.27 -10.44
C ARG A 148 -13.17 11.17 -10.26
N PHE A 149 -13.77 12.28 -9.94
CA PHE A 149 -15.20 12.41 -9.68
C PHE A 149 -15.84 13.38 -10.66
N ASP A 150 -17.11 13.16 -10.94
CA ASP A 150 -18.00 14.13 -11.56
C ASP A 150 -19.32 14.24 -10.75
N GLU A 151 -20.31 14.92 -11.27
CA GLU A 151 -21.60 15.11 -10.61
C GLU A 151 -22.34 13.80 -10.31
N THR A 152 -21.97 12.69 -10.94
CA THR A 152 -22.56 11.36 -10.73
C THR A 152 -21.75 10.48 -9.78
N GLY A 153 -20.61 10.96 -9.26
CA GLY A 153 -19.74 10.28 -8.32
C GLY A 153 -18.40 9.81 -8.92
N LEU A 154 -17.83 8.74 -8.38
CA LEU A 154 -16.53 8.20 -8.81
C LEU A 154 -16.61 7.66 -10.24
N ARG A 155 -15.75 8.17 -11.12
CA ARG A 155 -15.65 7.78 -12.54
C ARG A 155 -14.42 6.94 -12.84
N GLU A 156 -13.30 7.31 -12.29
CA GLU A 156 -12.03 6.62 -12.50
C GLU A 156 -11.23 6.60 -11.21
N ALA A 157 -10.48 5.54 -11.02
CA ALA A 157 -9.43 5.45 -10.03
C ALA A 157 -8.19 4.83 -10.65
N GLY A 158 -7.03 5.13 -10.08
CA GLY A 158 -5.79 4.61 -10.61
C GLY A 158 -4.59 5.12 -9.85
N PHE A 159 -3.44 4.98 -10.46
CA PHE A 159 -2.20 5.50 -9.92
C PHE A 159 -1.23 5.92 -11.01
N VAL A 160 -0.37 6.87 -10.67
CA VAL A 160 0.82 7.22 -11.46
C VAL A 160 1.98 6.44 -10.87
N PRO A 161 2.63 5.53 -11.64
CA PRO A 161 3.81 4.82 -11.19
C PRO A 161 4.95 5.78 -10.84
N CYS A 162 5.55 5.57 -9.69
CA CYS A 162 6.71 6.33 -9.22
C CYS A 162 7.80 5.37 -8.75
N TRP A 163 9.05 5.85 -8.85
CA TRP A 163 10.22 5.15 -8.36
C TRP A 163 10.99 6.03 -7.37
N ILE A 164 11.40 5.47 -6.24
CA ILE A 164 12.28 6.17 -5.31
C ILE A 164 13.71 6.09 -5.83
N ASP A 165 14.28 7.24 -6.21
CA ASP A 165 15.63 7.33 -6.75
C ASP A 165 16.71 7.13 -5.66
N ASP A 166 17.99 7.17 -6.06
CA ASP A 166 19.12 6.97 -5.15
C ASP A 166 19.33 8.12 -4.15
N GLN A 167 18.52 9.18 -4.24
CA GLN A 167 18.46 10.27 -3.27
C GLN A 167 17.22 10.21 -2.36
N GLY A 168 16.43 9.12 -2.45
CA GLY A 168 15.21 8.94 -1.68
C GLY A 168 14.02 9.78 -2.17
N ARG A 169 14.08 10.30 -3.41
CA ARG A 169 13.02 11.13 -3.98
C ARG A 169 12.05 10.29 -4.80
N PRO A 170 10.74 10.46 -4.66
CA PRO A 170 9.77 9.85 -5.54
C PRO A 170 9.77 10.56 -6.90
N VAL A 171 10.08 9.82 -7.95
CA VAL A 171 10.10 10.30 -9.34
C VAL A 171 8.96 9.64 -10.09
N PRO A 172 8.02 10.39 -10.70
CA PRO A 172 7.03 9.84 -11.60
C PRO A 172 7.70 9.21 -12.82
N VAL A 173 7.43 7.94 -13.07
CA VAL A 173 8.03 7.15 -14.16
C VAL A 173 6.99 6.58 -15.14
N GLY A 174 5.74 7.02 -15.04
CA GLY A 174 4.68 6.58 -15.94
C GLY A 174 5.02 6.84 -17.42
N GLY A 175 4.74 5.87 -18.30
CA GLY A 175 5.07 5.93 -19.71
C GLY A 175 6.53 5.61 -20.06
N THR A 176 7.32 5.15 -19.08
CA THR A 176 8.69 4.67 -19.28
C THR A 176 8.79 3.17 -18.98
N PRO A 177 9.87 2.48 -19.39
CA PRO A 177 10.08 1.08 -19.00
C PRO A 177 10.10 0.85 -17.49
N GLU A 178 10.62 1.78 -16.70
CA GLU A 178 10.58 1.74 -15.24
C GLU A 178 9.13 1.83 -14.72
N GLY A 179 8.30 2.68 -15.33
CA GLY A 179 6.89 2.80 -15.02
C GLY A 179 6.11 1.53 -15.32
N GLU A 180 6.42 0.86 -16.43
CA GLU A 180 5.87 -0.45 -16.76
C GLU A 180 6.27 -1.50 -15.72
N ALA A 181 7.52 -1.48 -15.24
CA ALA A 181 8.00 -2.37 -14.20
C ALA A 181 7.26 -2.14 -12.86
N VAL A 182 7.03 -0.88 -12.47
CA VAL A 182 6.24 -0.54 -11.27
C VAL A 182 4.79 -0.99 -11.43
N ALA A 183 4.17 -0.77 -12.59
CA ALA A 183 2.80 -1.21 -12.87
C ALA A 183 2.68 -2.75 -12.79
N LYS A 184 3.63 -3.45 -13.38
CA LYS A 184 3.72 -4.91 -13.32
C LYS A 184 3.91 -5.42 -11.89
N TYR A 185 4.75 -4.74 -11.11
CA TYR A 185 4.93 -5.04 -9.70
C TYR A 185 3.61 -4.93 -8.93
N VAL A 186 2.83 -3.86 -9.13
CA VAL A 186 1.52 -3.68 -8.47
C VAL A 186 0.54 -4.79 -8.89
N GLU A 187 0.53 -5.17 -10.16
CA GLU A 187 -0.28 -6.31 -10.64
C GLU A 187 0.11 -7.62 -9.94
N ASP A 188 1.42 -7.90 -9.86
CA ASP A 188 1.93 -9.14 -9.27
C ASP A 188 1.64 -9.25 -7.77
N ILE A 189 1.83 -8.16 -6.99
CA ILE A 189 1.51 -8.15 -5.56
C ILE A 189 0.00 -8.20 -5.31
N THR A 190 -0.82 -7.61 -6.18
CA THR A 190 -2.28 -7.70 -6.12
C THR A 190 -2.73 -9.15 -6.31
N ARG A 191 -2.23 -9.81 -7.35
CA ARG A 191 -2.51 -11.23 -7.61
C ARG A 191 -1.96 -12.13 -6.51
N GLY A 192 -0.73 -11.88 -6.05
CA GLY A 192 -0.09 -12.64 -4.97
C GLY A 192 -0.84 -12.55 -3.65
N ALA A 193 -1.43 -11.40 -3.35
CA ALA A 193 -2.32 -11.19 -2.20
C ALA A 193 -3.74 -11.73 -2.42
N ARG A 194 -4.05 -12.30 -3.59
CA ARG A 194 -5.39 -12.80 -3.99
C ARG A 194 -6.47 -11.71 -3.98
N LEU A 195 -6.07 -10.48 -4.29
CA LEU A 195 -7.00 -9.37 -4.47
C LEU A 195 -7.48 -9.33 -5.92
N ASN A 196 -8.60 -8.63 -6.16
CA ASN A 196 -9.31 -8.64 -7.44
C ASN A 196 -9.02 -7.43 -8.34
N GLY A 197 -8.11 -6.54 -7.96
CA GLY A 197 -7.75 -5.38 -8.78
C GLY A 197 -7.24 -5.79 -10.15
N ARG A 198 -7.77 -5.16 -11.20
CA ARG A 198 -7.33 -5.30 -12.60
C ARG A 198 -6.91 -3.94 -13.12
N PHE A 199 -5.94 -3.92 -14.01
CA PHE A 199 -5.25 -2.69 -14.41
C PHE A 199 -5.18 -2.53 -15.92
N THR A 200 -5.23 -1.26 -16.37
CA THR A 200 -5.00 -0.88 -17.76
C THR A 200 -4.13 0.36 -17.81
N THR A 201 -3.04 0.31 -18.55
CA THR A 201 -2.16 1.49 -18.74
C THR A 201 -2.79 2.47 -19.74
N ARG A 202 -2.81 3.74 -19.37
CA ARG A 202 -3.25 4.86 -20.20
C ARG A 202 -2.25 6.01 -20.13
N GLY A 203 -1.37 6.10 -21.09
CA GLY A 203 -0.29 7.10 -21.10
C GLY A 203 0.64 6.94 -19.92
N THR A 204 0.69 7.92 -19.04
CA THR A 204 1.51 7.90 -17.82
C THR A 204 0.81 7.32 -16.59
N GLU A 205 -0.44 6.92 -16.75
CA GLU A 205 -1.30 6.45 -15.66
C GLU A 205 -1.64 4.97 -15.81
N VAL A 206 -1.92 4.33 -14.68
CA VAL A 206 -2.48 2.99 -14.60
C VAL A 206 -3.86 3.09 -13.97
N LEU A 207 -4.89 2.73 -14.74
CA LEU A 207 -6.27 2.73 -14.28
C LEU A 207 -6.61 1.42 -13.59
N VAL A 208 -7.41 1.51 -12.55
CA VAL A 208 -8.04 0.37 -11.87
C VAL A 208 -9.39 0.13 -12.54
N ASP A 209 -9.65 -1.09 -12.99
CA ASP A 209 -10.97 -1.49 -13.47
C ASP A 209 -11.94 -1.56 -12.28
N LEU A 210 -12.88 -0.62 -12.24
CA LEU A 210 -13.87 -0.52 -11.18
C LEU A 210 -15.09 -1.43 -11.40
N SER A 211 -15.16 -2.15 -12.53
CA SER A 211 -16.22 -3.14 -12.73
C SER A 211 -16.07 -4.27 -11.70
N GLU A 212 -17.15 -4.59 -11.01
CA GLU A 212 -17.18 -5.79 -10.19
C GLU A 212 -16.98 -7.00 -11.08
N GLY A 213 -15.89 -7.71 -10.87
CA GLY A 213 -15.74 -9.02 -11.48
C GLY A 213 -16.89 -9.89 -11.00
N ILE A 214 -17.72 -10.37 -11.93
CA ILE A 214 -18.70 -11.40 -11.64
C ILE A 214 -17.89 -12.58 -11.09
N SER A 215 -17.99 -12.79 -9.77
CA SER A 215 -17.43 -13.97 -9.13
C SER A 215 -18.12 -15.17 -9.74
N SER A 216 -17.42 -15.83 -10.65
CA SER A 216 -17.84 -17.14 -11.21
C SER A 216 -17.52 -18.26 -10.21
#